data_a533fe1874bde7a2c4a1e05f771b765a
#
_entry.id   a533fe1874bde7a2c4a1e05f771b765a
#
_cell.length_a   1.000
_cell.length_b   1.000
_cell.length_c   1.000
_cell.angle_alpha   90.00
_cell.angle_beta   90.00
_cell.angle_gamma   90.00
#
_symmetry.space_group_name_H-M   'P 1'
#
loop_
_entity.id
_entity.type
_entity.pdbx_description
1 polymer ?
#
loop_
_entity_poly.entity_id
_entity_poly.type
_entity_poly.pdbx_seq_one_letter_code
_entity_poly.pdbx_strand_id
1 'polypeptide(L)'
;MTHSHYIYCLEAVQDVSAPSKSIILPALQQLALHYGVTNVYKTCDSIEGFEESISTLVCEDKDFEDYAFIYLIFEGRDNELKIDNYFYSLEEIAEFFEGKLKGKVIHFANTFRLDLEEETFQYFLDVTGARAISGYANQVPVLSTVLDNLYFSLSEEYDDLVELVEVLHEKQYALCSALGFRMYY
;
A
#
# COMPACT_ATOMS: atom_id res chain seq x y z
N MET A 1 -5.69 11.18 -22.31
CA MET A 1 -4.35 11.19 -21.69
C MET A 1 -4.37 10.11 -20.64
N THR A 2 -3.66 9.02 -20.85
CA THR A 2 -3.48 7.99 -19.82
C THR A 2 -2.67 8.61 -18.70
N HIS A 3 -3.30 8.83 -17.55
CA HIS A 3 -2.57 9.21 -16.34
C HIS A 3 -1.76 7.98 -15.92
N SER A 4 -0.45 8.06 -16.06
CA SER A 4 0.44 7.02 -15.53
C SER A 4 0.40 7.11 -14.00
N HIS A 5 -0.07 6.07 -13.34
CA HIS A 5 -0.16 6.03 -11.89
C HIS A 5 1.16 5.54 -11.31
N TYR A 6 1.86 6.40 -10.59
CA TYR A 6 3.10 6.02 -9.90
C TYR A 6 2.78 5.33 -8.58
N ILE A 7 3.66 4.43 -8.17
CA ILE A 7 3.58 3.71 -6.91
C ILE A 7 4.80 4.07 -6.07
N TYR A 8 4.55 4.54 -4.86
CA TYR A 8 5.58 4.64 -3.83
C TYR A 8 5.46 3.44 -2.90
N CYS A 9 6.50 2.61 -2.84
CA CYS A 9 6.56 1.42 -2.01
C CYS A 9 7.55 1.63 -0.85
N LEU A 10 7.09 1.37 0.37
CA LEU A 10 7.91 1.34 1.58
C LEU A 10 7.77 -0.02 2.25
N GLU A 11 8.87 -0.77 2.33
CA GLU A 11 8.92 -2.09 2.95
C GLU A 11 9.68 -2.05 4.27
N ALA A 12 9.08 -2.61 5.32
CA ALA A 12 9.78 -2.85 6.57
C ALA A 12 10.77 -4.00 6.44
N VAL A 13 12.02 -3.77 6.83
CA VAL A 13 13.09 -4.75 6.84
C VAL A 13 13.71 -4.82 8.24
N GLN A 14 14.48 -5.86 8.53
CA GLN A 14 15.13 -5.98 9.84
C GLN A 14 16.33 -5.04 10.02
N ASP A 15 17.03 -4.75 8.94
CA ASP A 15 18.21 -3.90 8.93
C ASP A 15 18.37 -3.31 7.51
N VAL A 16 18.24 -2.01 7.38
CA VAL A 16 18.37 -1.29 6.10
C VAL A 16 19.79 -1.33 5.52
N SER A 17 20.80 -1.58 6.36
CA SER A 17 22.19 -1.71 5.94
C SER A 17 22.55 -3.10 5.41
N ALA A 18 21.72 -4.10 5.70
CA ALA A 18 21.93 -5.47 5.27
C ALA A 18 21.23 -5.74 3.92
N PRO A 19 21.84 -6.55 3.02
CA PRO A 19 21.17 -6.95 1.78
C PRO A 19 19.94 -7.82 2.13
N SER A 20 18.75 -7.27 1.94
CA SER A 20 17.49 -8.00 2.14
C SER A 20 17.10 -8.76 0.86
N LYS A 21 16.54 -9.97 1.04
CA LYS A 21 15.91 -10.72 -0.05
C LYS A 21 14.43 -10.32 -0.12
N SER A 22 14.16 -9.14 -0.64
CA SER A 22 12.78 -8.73 -0.89
C SER A 22 12.15 -9.57 -1.99
N ILE A 23 10.92 -10.02 -1.78
CA ILE A 23 10.07 -10.60 -2.84
C ILE A 23 9.30 -9.49 -3.59
N ILE A 24 9.20 -8.33 -3.00
CA ILE A 24 8.42 -7.18 -3.50
C ILE A 24 9.17 -6.45 -4.62
N LEU A 25 10.46 -6.18 -4.41
CA LEU A 25 11.25 -5.46 -5.40
C LEU A 25 11.27 -6.13 -6.79
N PRO A 26 11.49 -7.46 -6.92
CA PRO A 26 11.37 -8.12 -8.22
C PRO A 26 9.96 -8.03 -8.82
N ALA A 27 8.91 -8.09 -8.00
CA ALA A 27 7.54 -7.95 -8.46
C ALA A 27 7.24 -6.55 -9.00
N LEU A 28 7.71 -5.50 -8.32
CA LEU A 28 7.62 -4.10 -8.80
C LEU A 28 8.42 -3.88 -10.09
N GLN A 29 9.59 -4.51 -10.22
CA GLN A 29 10.37 -4.48 -11.45
C GLN A 29 9.63 -5.12 -12.63
N GLN A 30 8.95 -6.25 -12.40
CA GLN A 30 8.12 -6.89 -13.41
C GLN A 30 6.92 -6.01 -13.79
N LEU A 31 6.28 -5.37 -12.82
CA LEU A 31 5.18 -4.44 -13.04
C LEU A 31 5.61 -3.27 -13.95
N ALA A 32 6.78 -2.70 -13.68
CA ALA A 32 7.33 -1.63 -14.53
C ALA A 32 7.65 -2.12 -15.95
N LEU A 33 8.25 -3.30 -16.09
CA LEU A 33 8.65 -3.85 -17.39
C LEU A 33 7.47 -4.29 -18.26
N HIS A 34 6.43 -4.88 -17.66
CA HIS A 34 5.31 -5.44 -18.40
C HIS A 34 4.15 -4.47 -18.61
N TYR A 35 3.94 -3.56 -17.67
CA TYR A 35 2.79 -2.65 -17.67
C TYR A 35 3.18 -1.17 -17.75
N GLY A 36 4.48 -0.86 -17.67
CA GLY A 36 4.95 0.53 -17.72
C GLY A 36 4.67 1.36 -16.46
N VAL A 37 4.23 0.70 -15.38
CA VAL A 37 3.91 1.38 -14.12
C VAL A 37 5.17 1.84 -13.44
N THR A 38 5.35 3.14 -13.30
CA THR A 38 6.49 3.73 -12.60
C THR A 38 6.38 3.49 -11.11
N ASN A 39 7.46 3.05 -10.49
CA ASN A 39 7.47 2.83 -9.05
C ASN A 39 8.80 3.23 -8.41
N VAL A 40 8.74 3.61 -7.14
CA VAL A 40 9.87 3.87 -6.27
C VAL A 40 9.79 2.90 -5.09
N TYR A 41 10.90 2.25 -4.80
CA TYR A 41 11.01 1.29 -3.70
C TYR A 41 12.00 1.81 -2.65
N LYS A 42 11.53 1.86 -1.41
CA LYS A 42 12.31 2.24 -0.22
C LYS A 42 12.13 1.20 0.89
N THR A 43 13.03 1.22 1.86
CA THR A 43 13.00 0.36 3.04
C THR A 43 13.16 1.16 4.31
N CYS A 44 12.57 0.68 5.42
CA CYS A 44 12.80 1.20 6.75
C CYS A 44 12.89 0.04 7.76
N ASP A 45 13.57 0.26 8.91
CA ASP A 45 13.75 -0.73 9.97
C ASP A 45 13.39 -0.20 11.35
N SER A 46 12.94 1.04 11.43
CA SER A 46 12.57 1.73 12.67
C SER A 46 11.45 2.74 12.44
N ILE A 47 10.85 3.22 13.52
CA ILE A 47 9.81 4.26 13.43
C ILE A 47 10.40 5.57 12.93
N GLU A 48 11.60 5.91 13.33
CA GLU A 48 12.31 7.10 12.85
C GLU A 48 12.58 7.00 11.35
N GLY A 49 13.00 5.82 10.86
CA GLY A 49 13.20 5.57 9.43
C GLY A 49 11.88 5.61 8.64
N PHE A 50 10.78 5.15 9.23
CA PHE A 50 9.44 5.31 8.67
C PHE A 50 9.06 6.78 8.55
N GLU A 51 9.16 7.54 9.66
CA GLU A 51 8.83 8.96 9.72
C GLU A 51 9.67 9.77 8.72
N GLU A 52 10.99 9.52 8.66
CA GLU A 52 11.91 10.16 7.70
C GLU A 52 11.50 9.84 6.25
N SER A 53 11.16 8.58 5.96
CA SER A 53 10.73 8.17 4.62
C SER A 53 9.44 8.87 4.18
N ILE A 54 8.46 8.99 5.07
CA ILE A 54 7.21 9.69 4.80
C ILE A 54 7.43 11.19 4.67
N SER A 55 8.24 11.78 5.55
CA SER A 55 8.58 13.22 5.49
C SER A 55 9.28 13.56 4.18
N THR A 56 10.26 12.75 3.77
CA THR A 56 10.96 12.93 2.50
C THR A 56 10.00 12.80 1.31
N LEU A 57 9.15 11.78 1.30
CA LEU A 57 8.14 11.58 0.26
C LEU A 57 7.24 12.81 0.11
N VAL A 58 6.70 13.31 1.22
CA VAL A 58 5.69 14.36 1.20
C VAL A 58 6.27 15.76 0.98
N CYS A 59 7.47 16.03 1.51
CA CYS A 59 8.05 17.37 1.54
C CYS A 59 9.13 17.60 0.47
N GLU A 60 9.83 16.57 0.02
CA GLU A 60 11.01 16.69 -0.82
C GLU A 60 10.87 16.01 -2.19
N ASP A 61 10.01 14.98 -2.29
CA ASP A 61 9.83 14.25 -3.53
C ASP A 61 9.04 15.09 -4.54
N LYS A 62 9.65 15.38 -5.67
CA LYS A 62 9.06 16.23 -6.72
C LYS A 62 7.91 15.53 -7.45
N ASP A 63 7.92 14.19 -7.42
CA ASP A 63 6.94 13.36 -8.10
C ASP A 63 5.79 12.96 -7.16
N PHE A 64 5.72 13.56 -5.94
CA PHE A 64 4.71 13.19 -4.94
C PHE A 64 3.28 13.28 -5.47
N GLU A 65 2.99 14.28 -6.28
CA GLU A 65 1.64 14.45 -6.86
C GLU A 65 1.28 13.32 -7.85
N ASP A 66 2.28 12.70 -8.50
CA ASP A 66 2.08 11.64 -9.49
C ASP A 66 1.84 10.26 -8.86
N TYR A 67 2.16 10.07 -7.57
CA TYR A 67 1.87 8.82 -6.89
C TYR A 67 0.37 8.67 -6.64
N ALA A 68 -0.24 7.70 -7.30
CA ALA A 68 -1.62 7.30 -7.02
C ALA A 68 -1.73 6.32 -5.85
N PHE A 69 -0.69 5.51 -5.64
CA PHE A 69 -0.62 4.51 -4.59
C PHE A 69 0.55 4.71 -3.65
N ILE A 70 0.25 4.66 -2.35
CA ILE A 70 1.24 4.49 -1.30
C ILE A 70 1.14 3.02 -0.84
N TYR A 71 2.14 2.23 -1.17
CA TYR A 71 2.17 0.79 -0.96
C TYR A 71 3.05 0.49 0.25
N LEU A 72 2.43 0.14 1.37
CA LEU A 72 3.11 -0.16 2.64
C LEU A 72 3.15 -1.67 2.87
N ILE A 73 4.37 -2.21 3.05
CA ILE A 73 4.61 -3.63 3.25
C ILE A 73 5.22 -3.84 4.62
N PHE A 74 4.35 -4.12 5.56
CA PHE A 74 4.67 -4.26 6.97
C PHE A 74 4.05 -5.53 7.54
N GLU A 75 4.78 -6.28 8.35
CA GLU A 75 4.16 -7.25 9.22
C GLU A 75 3.17 -6.55 10.14
N GLY A 76 2.15 -7.28 10.61
CA GLY A 76 1.16 -6.71 11.50
C GLY A 76 0.25 -7.75 12.10
N ARG A 77 -0.72 -7.29 12.89
CA ARG A 77 -1.80 -8.09 13.48
C ARG A 77 -3.03 -7.21 13.71
N ASP A 78 -4.22 -7.75 13.51
CA ASP A 78 -5.48 -7.11 13.93
C ASP A 78 -5.55 -5.58 13.68
N ASN A 79 -5.31 -5.14 12.44
CA ASN A 79 -5.28 -3.73 12.03
C ASN A 79 -4.14 -2.89 12.61
N GLU A 80 -3.08 -3.52 13.12
CA GLU A 80 -1.87 -2.85 13.59
C GLU A 80 -0.69 -3.20 12.67
N LEU A 81 0.20 -2.23 12.43
CA LEU A 81 1.46 -2.44 11.74
C LEU A 81 2.59 -2.62 12.73
N LYS A 82 3.46 -3.60 12.46
CA LYS A 82 4.67 -3.80 13.22
C LYS A 82 5.83 -3.03 12.60
N ILE A 83 6.39 -2.10 13.37
CA ILE A 83 7.61 -1.38 13.00
C ILE A 83 8.63 -1.65 14.11
N ASP A 84 9.77 -2.22 13.75
CA ASP A 84 10.74 -2.77 14.70
C ASP A 84 10.07 -3.82 15.63
N ASN A 85 9.98 -3.53 16.91
CA ASN A 85 9.39 -4.43 17.92
C ASN A 85 8.04 -3.94 18.46
N TYR A 86 7.48 -2.87 17.92
CA TYR A 86 6.24 -2.25 18.37
C TYR A 86 5.13 -2.39 17.34
N PHE A 87 3.89 -2.44 17.83
CA PHE A 87 2.69 -2.42 16.99
C PHE A 87 2.06 -1.03 17.08
N TYR A 88 1.79 -0.46 15.91
CA TYR A 88 1.17 0.85 15.74
C TYR A 88 -0.23 0.68 15.15
N SER A 89 -1.22 1.29 15.75
CA SER A 89 -2.58 1.29 15.22
C SER A 89 -2.67 2.09 13.91
N LEU A 90 -3.73 1.88 13.15
CA LEU A 90 -3.95 2.68 11.94
C LEU A 90 -4.19 4.16 12.25
N GLU A 91 -4.74 4.47 13.41
CA GLU A 91 -4.91 5.85 13.88
C GLU A 91 -3.54 6.53 14.08
N GLU A 92 -2.58 5.85 14.72
CA GLU A 92 -1.21 6.35 14.89
C GLU A 92 -0.50 6.50 13.54
N ILE A 93 -0.69 5.54 12.61
CA ILE A 93 -0.14 5.63 11.26
C ILE A 93 -0.77 6.79 10.47
N ALA A 94 -2.06 7.06 10.65
CA ALA A 94 -2.74 8.16 9.99
C ALA A 94 -2.11 9.53 10.33
N GLU A 95 -1.63 9.71 11.57
CA GLU A 95 -1.00 10.95 12.03
C GLU A 95 0.24 11.32 11.21
N PHE A 96 1.03 10.33 10.77
CA PHE A 96 2.20 10.59 9.90
C PHE A 96 1.80 11.15 8.52
N PHE A 97 0.56 10.89 8.09
CA PHE A 97 0.03 11.30 6.79
C PHE A 97 -1.01 12.42 6.88
N GLU A 98 -1.14 13.10 8.01
CA GLU A 98 -2.17 14.09 8.25
C GLU A 98 -2.32 15.08 7.09
N GLY A 99 -3.49 15.04 6.40
CA GLY A 99 -3.84 15.92 5.29
C GLY A 99 -3.00 15.76 4.01
N LYS A 100 -2.15 14.72 3.91
CA LYS A 100 -1.15 14.58 2.82
C LYS A 100 -1.57 13.64 1.70
N LEU A 101 -2.52 12.74 1.92
CA LEU A 101 -2.86 11.69 0.96
C LEU A 101 -4.05 12.03 0.05
N LYS A 102 -4.32 13.30 -0.17
CA LYS A 102 -5.46 13.73 -0.99
C LYS A 102 -5.42 13.08 -2.40
N GLY A 103 -6.47 12.34 -2.72
CA GLY A 103 -6.62 11.67 -4.00
C GLY A 103 -5.82 10.37 -4.16
N LYS A 104 -5.05 9.96 -3.16
CA LYS A 104 -4.20 8.77 -3.19
C LYS A 104 -4.88 7.59 -2.51
N VAL A 105 -4.52 6.38 -2.93
CA VAL A 105 -4.89 5.14 -2.26
C VAL A 105 -3.72 4.65 -1.43
N ILE A 106 -3.97 4.30 -0.18
CA ILE A 106 -2.99 3.61 0.64
C ILE A 106 -3.29 2.11 0.65
N HIS A 107 -2.31 1.30 0.26
CA HIS A 107 -2.44 -0.14 0.18
C HIS A 107 -1.51 -0.82 1.18
N PHE A 108 -2.09 -1.61 2.07
CA PHE A 108 -1.37 -2.36 3.09
C PHE A 108 -1.19 -3.82 2.68
N ALA A 109 0.05 -4.25 2.52
CA ALA A 109 0.39 -5.64 2.30
C ALA A 109 1.19 -6.21 3.48
N ASN A 110 1.17 -7.51 3.66
CA ASN A 110 1.73 -8.24 4.81
C ASN A 110 1.10 -7.91 6.17
N THR A 111 0.19 -6.95 6.23
CA THR A 111 -0.57 -6.64 7.44
C THR A 111 -1.59 -7.76 7.68
N PHE A 112 -1.56 -8.35 8.88
CA PHE A 112 -2.45 -9.44 9.24
C PHE A 112 -3.83 -8.92 9.61
N ARG A 113 -4.88 -9.42 8.93
CA ARG A 113 -6.29 -9.04 9.17
C ARG A 113 -6.56 -7.54 9.09
N LEU A 114 -6.39 -6.96 7.93
CA LEU A 114 -7.00 -5.66 7.67
C LEU A 114 -8.52 -5.85 7.53
N ASP A 115 -9.22 -5.72 8.64
CA ASP A 115 -10.68 -5.82 8.76
C ASP A 115 -11.16 -4.65 9.62
N LEU A 116 -11.47 -3.53 8.93
CA LEU A 116 -11.71 -2.25 9.58
C LEU A 116 -13.20 -2.05 9.84
N GLU A 117 -13.52 -1.59 11.03
CA GLU A 117 -14.83 -1.05 11.35
C GLU A 117 -15.01 0.34 10.71
N GLU A 118 -16.26 0.74 10.49
CA GLU A 118 -16.58 2.00 9.82
C GLU A 118 -15.94 3.22 10.50
N GLU A 119 -15.96 3.27 11.82
CA GLU A 119 -15.35 4.35 12.60
C GLU A 119 -13.85 4.46 12.37
N THR A 120 -13.14 3.32 12.31
CA THR A 120 -11.68 3.28 12.14
C THR A 120 -11.27 3.72 10.74
N PHE A 121 -11.88 3.18 9.69
CA PHE A 121 -11.48 3.59 8.34
C PHE A 121 -11.92 5.00 8.01
N GLN A 122 -13.08 5.44 8.51
CA GLN A 122 -13.52 6.82 8.31
C GLN A 122 -12.56 7.80 8.98
N TYR A 123 -12.14 7.53 10.23
CA TYR A 123 -11.12 8.32 10.91
C TYR A 123 -9.84 8.43 10.07
N PHE A 124 -9.33 7.30 9.57
CA PHE A 124 -8.12 7.29 8.76
C PHE A 124 -8.26 8.13 7.49
N LEU A 125 -9.37 7.98 6.76
CA LEU A 125 -9.64 8.76 5.55
C LEU A 125 -9.75 10.26 5.84
N ASP A 126 -10.44 10.61 6.91
CA ASP A 126 -10.63 12.01 7.31
C ASP A 126 -9.31 12.68 7.72
N VAL A 127 -8.48 11.98 8.49
CA VAL A 127 -7.18 12.52 8.96
C VAL A 127 -6.19 12.63 7.81
N THR A 128 -6.08 11.62 6.97
CA THR A 128 -5.06 11.58 5.91
C THR A 128 -5.48 12.29 4.63
N GLY A 129 -6.78 12.39 4.38
CA GLY A 129 -7.35 12.82 3.11
C GLY A 129 -7.25 11.77 1.99
N ALA A 130 -6.89 10.53 2.32
CA ALA A 130 -6.79 9.46 1.34
C ALA A 130 -8.15 9.18 0.66
N ARG A 131 -8.09 8.78 -0.60
CA ARG A 131 -9.26 8.38 -1.38
C ARG A 131 -9.81 7.03 -0.95
N ALA A 132 -8.92 6.11 -0.58
CA ALA A 132 -9.28 4.79 -0.11
C ALA A 132 -8.14 4.12 0.66
N ILE A 133 -8.50 3.12 1.45
CA ILE A 133 -7.59 2.14 2.05
C ILE A 133 -7.85 0.80 1.40
N SER A 134 -6.82 0.06 1.04
CA SER A 134 -6.95 -1.32 0.58
C SER A 134 -5.94 -2.25 1.24
N GLY A 135 -6.25 -3.53 1.27
CA GLY A 135 -5.40 -4.55 1.89
C GLY A 135 -6.09 -5.91 1.97
N TYR A 136 -5.61 -6.76 2.85
CA TYR A 136 -6.02 -8.16 2.94
C TYR A 136 -6.42 -8.55 4.36
N ALA A 137 -7.51 -9.29 4.49
CA ALA A 137 -7.92 -9.88 5.77
C ALA A 137 -7.11 -11.13 6.14
N ASN A 138 -6.50 -11.79 5.15
CA ASN A 138 -5.69 -12.99 5.33
C ASN A 138 -4.28 -12.76 4.76
N GLN A 139 -3.26 -13.26 5.46
CA GLN A 139 -1.87 -13.08 5.07
C GLN A 139 -1.34 -14.31 4.31
N VAL A 140 -1.03 -14.12 3.03
CA VAL A 140 -0.26 -15.08 2.22
C VAL A 140 0.69 -14.27 1.33
N PRO A 141 1.90 -13.91 1.79
CA PRO A 141 2.76 -12.89 1.18
C PRO A 141 3.05 -13.07 -0.31
N VAL A 142 3.33 -14.29 -0.74
CA VAL A 142 3.66 -14.58 -2.15
C VAL A 142 2.44 -14.41 -3.06
N LEU A 143 1.28 -14.87 -2.63
CA LEU A 143 0.04 -14.75 -3.40
C LEU A 143 -0.49 -13.31 -3.41
N SER A 144 -0.32 -12.58 -2.31
CA SER A 144 -0.71 -11.15 -2.26
C SER A 144 0.08 -10.33 -3.27
N THR A 145 1.37 -10.61 -3.45
CA THR A 145 2.20 -9.91 -4.45
C THR A 145 1.68 -10.12 -5.88
N VAL A 146 1.16 -11.30 -6.20
CA VAL A 146 0.54 -11.55 -7.51
C VAL A 146 -0.73 -10.73 -7.69
N LEU A 147 -1.57 -10.66 -6.66
CA LEU A 147 -2.80 -9.88 -6.71
C LEU A 147 -2.52 -8.37 -6.71
N ASP A 148 -1.52 -7.92 -5.95
CA ASP A 148 -1.07 -6.53 -5.94
C ASP A 148 -0.65 -6.06 -7.34
N ASN A 149 0.16 -6.86 -8.04
CA ASN A 149 0.58 -6.53 -9.39
C ASN A 149 -0.60 -6.42 -10.37
N LEU A 150 -1.57 -7.30 -10.26
CA LEU A 150 -2.78 -7.19 -11.07
C LEU A 150 -3.59 -5.96 -10.69
N TYR A 151 -3.76 -5.70 -9.40
CA TYR A 151 -4.47 -4.52 -8.89
C TYR A 151 -3.86 -3.22 -9.41
N PHE A 152 -2.55 -3.06 -9.30
CA PHE A 152 -1.85 -1.89 -9.81
C PHE A 152 -1.88 -1.78 -11.34
N SER A 153 -1.80 -2.90 -12.06
CA SER A 153 -1.91 -2.87 -13.52
C SER A 153 -3.30 -2.47 -13.99
N LEU A 154 -4.35 -2.91 -13.29
CA LEU A 154 -5.73 -2.53 -13.62
C LEU A 154 -6.01 -1.05 -13.33
N SER A 155 -5.33 -0.45 -12.34
CA SER A 155 -5.50 0.97 -12.04
C SER A 155 -5.06 1.90 -13.18
N GLU A 156 -4.25 1.42 -14.14
CA GLU A 156 -3.91 2.16 -15.37
C GLU A 156 -5.09 2.22 -16.37
N GLU A 157 -6.05 1.31 -16.22
CA GLU A 157 -7.21 1.20 -17.13
C GLU A 157 -8.49 1.75 -16.50
N TYR A 158 -8.61 1.70 -15.16
CA TYR A 158 -9.82 2.01 -14.41
C TYR A 158 -9.56 3.09 -13.35
N ASP A 159 -10.08 4.29 -13.58
CA ASP A 159 -9.98 5.39 -12.61
C ASP A 159 -11.01 5.29 -11.47
N ASP A 160 -12.15 4.65 -11.74
CA ASP A 160 -13.18 4.43 -10.74
C ASP A 160 -12.81 3.23 -9.84
N LEU A 161 -12.75 3.46 -8.53
CA LEU A 161 -12.32 2.43 -7.58
C LEU A 161 -13.32 1.27 -7.45
N VAL A 162 -14.62 1.54 -7.62
CA VAL A 162 -15.65 0.49 -7.56
C VAL A 162 -15.50 -0.43 -8.76
N GLU A 163 -15.40 0.15 -9.96
CA GLU A 163 -15.18 -0.58 -11.21
C GLU A 163 -13.86 -1.37 -11.15
N LEU A 164 -12.78 -0.76 -10.68
CA LEU A 164 -11.48 -1.41 -10.49
C LEU A 164 -11.58 -2.67 -9.63
N VAL A 165 -12.27 -2.57 -8.48
CA VAL A 165 -12.45 -3.71 -7.55
C VAL A 165 -13.35 -4.78 -8.16
N GLU A 166 -14.42 -4.42 -8.85
CA GLU A 166 -15.29 -5.36 -9.55
C GLU A 166 -14.50 -6.15 -10.60
N VAL A 167 -13.72 -5.49 -11.45
CA VAL A 167 -12.89 -6.13 -12.48
C VAL A 167 -11.80 -7.00 -11.85
N LEU A 168 -11.17 -6.55 -10.74
CA LEU A 168 -10.20 -7.35 -10.00
C LEU A 168 -10.82 -8.66 -9.50
N HIS A 169 -12.02 -8.59 -8.93
CA HIS A 169 -12.76 -9.77 -8.47
C HIS A 169 -13.19 -10.67 -9.63
N GLU A 170 -13.65 -10.13 -10.74
CA GLU A 170 -13.99 -10.92 -11.93
C GLU A 170 -12.79 -11.69 -12.48
N LYS A 171 -11.64 -11.03 -12.57
CA LYS A 171 -10.41 -11.64 -13.12
C LYS A 171 -9.76 -12.65 -12.17
N GLN A 172 -9.84 -12.43 -10.85
CA GLN A 172 -9.11 -13.22 -9.84
C GLN A 172 -9.95 -13.50 -8.59
N TYR A 173 -11.19 -13.94 -8.77
CA TYR A 173 -12.11 -14.24 -7.68
C TYR A 173 -11.52 -15.16 -6.62
N ALA A 174 -10.84 -16.24 -7.04
CA ALA A 174 -10.26 -17.21 -6.13
C ALA A 174 -9.17 -16.59 -5.23
N LEU A 175 -8.29 -15.74 -5.78
CA LEU A 175 -7.27 -15.04 -5.00
C LEU A 175 -7.87 -13.97 -4.10
N CYS A 176 -8.79 -13.16 -4.63
CA CYS A 176 -9.48 -12.14 -3.83
C CYS A 176 -10.18 -12.75 -2.61
N SER A 177 -10.86 -13.87 -2.82
CA SER A 177 -11.54 -14.60 -1.74
C SER A 177 -10.56 -15.24 -0.75
N ALA A 178 -9.51 -15.90 -1.24
CA ALA A 178 -8.53 -16.59 -0.40
C ALA A 178 -7.72 -15.61 0.47
N LEU A 179 -7.36 -14.46 -0.09
CA LEU A 179 -6.61 -13.41 0.59
C LEU A 179 -7.52 -12.48 1.39
N GLY A 180 -8.81 -12.48 1.10
CA GLY A 180 -9.76 -11.56 1.71
C GLY A 180 -9.45 -10.10 1.36
N PHE A 181 -9.33 -9.81 0.05
CA PHE A 181 -9.11 -8.43 -0.42
C PHE A 181 -10.21 -7.51 0.10
N ARG A 182 -9.82 -6.35 0.62
CA ARG A 182 -10.71 -5.32 1.16
C ARG A 182 -10.34 -3.96 0.59
N MET A 183 -11.36 -3.15 0.34
CA MET A 183 -11.21 -1.73 0.05
C MET A 183 -12.24 -0.93 0.82
N TYR A 184 -11.81 0.16 1.44
CA TYR A 184 -12.59 1.11 2.22
C TYR A 184 -12.44 2.50 1.61
N TYR A 185 -13.58 3.18 1.30
CA TYR A 185 -13.63 4.50 0.65
C TYR A 185 -14.85 5.29 1.08
#